data_cd811e704c434215f5c001c52c52dee9
#
_entry.id   cd811e704c434215f5c001c52c52dee9
#
_cell.length_a   1.000
_cell.length_b   1.000
_cell.length_c   1.000
_cell.angle_alpha   90.00
_cell.angle_beta   90.00
_cell.angle_gamma   90.00
#
_symmetry.space_group_name_H-M   'P 1'
#
loop_
_entity.id
_entity.type
_entity.pdbx_description
1 polymer ?
#
loop_
_entity_poly.entity_id
_entity_poly.type
_entity_poly.pdbx_seq_one_letter_code
_entity_poly.pdbx_strand_id
1 'polypeptide(L)'
;MALIVNNNIASITAQRNLGISTAQLQGSVARLSSGLRITKASDDAAGLGISETLRAQIRSINQAVRNSNDGISLLQIADGGAANIGGLLARLRELAEQSASGILGSNERSFLDQEFVALRSEIDRISAVTEFNGVKLLSGTGNDSLSIQIGFRSSANDTLTLSLNDLDTSRLSLTSVNVSTSANALSALSNIDSAISAVASARANVGSLQNRIDAAVQNLEVANENVSAAESRIRDADIAFETALFTRNQILVSAGTSILAQANTLPQQALSLLQ
;
A
#
# COMPACT_ATOMS: atom_id res chain seq x y z
N MET A 1 3.56 -54.42 -45.71
CA MET A 1 4.52 -53.28 -45.77
C MET A 1 5.79 -53.80 -46.43
N ALA A 2 6.32 -53.09 -47.42
CA ALA A 2 7.62 -53.47 -47.98
C ALA A 2 8.71 -53.25 -46.94
N LEU A 3 9.51 -54.25 -46.64
CA LEU A 3 10.69 -54.19 -45.74
C LEU A 3 11.82 -53.49 -46.53
N ILE A 4 12.04 -52.20 -46.21
CA ILE A 4 13.08 -51.40 -46.83
C ILE A 4 14.25 -51.30 -45.80
N VAL A 5 15.42 -51.80 -46.17
CA VAL A 5 16.58 -51.92 -45.29
C VAL A 5 17.38 -50.60 -45.20
N ASN A 6 17.46 -49.81 -46.28
CA ASN A 6 18.29 -48.60 -46.33
C ASN A 6 17.71 -47.38 -45.58
N ASN A 7 16.37 -47.27 -45.45
CA ASN A 7 15.71 -46.16 -44.77
C ASN A 7 14.63 -46.71 -43.83
N ASN A 8 14.88 -46.65 -42.53
CA ASN A 8 13.92 -47.08 -41.50
C ASN A 8 12.92 -45.96 -41.15
N ILE A 9 11.88 -45.80 -41.98
CA ILE A 9 10.83 -44.80 -41.81
C ILE A 9 10.12 -44.94 -40.46
N ALA A 10 9.93 -46.19 -39.97
CA ALA A 10 9.29 -46.44 -38.67
C ALA A 10 10.13 -45.88 -37.51
N SER A 11 11.46 -46.07 -37.56
CA SER A 11 12.37 -45.51 -36.55
C SER A 11 12.39 -43.97 -36.59
N ILE A 12 12.43 -43.38 -37.80
CA ILE A 12 12.40 -41.89 -37.95
C ILE A 12 11.10 -41.30 -37.40
N THR A 13 9.97 -41.96 -37.68
CA THR A 13 8.66 -41.54 -37.17
C THR A 13 8.58 -41.68 -35.63
N ALA A 14 9.10 -42.81 -35.10
CA ALA A 14 9.17 -43.03 -33.65
C ALA A 14 10.05 -41.98 -32.95
N GLN A 15 11.24 -41.65 -33.50
CA GLN A 15 12.12 -40.60 -32.98
C GLN A 15 11.44 -39.23 -32.98
N ARG A 16 10.76 -38.84 -34.06
CA ARG A 16 10.04 -37.57 -34.13
C ARG A 16 8.94 -37.47 -33.05
N ASN A 17 8.14 -38.54 -32.93
CA ASN A 17 7.06 -38.58 -31.93
C ASN A 17 7.62 -38.59 -30.49
N LEU A 18 8.72 -39.29 -30.25
CA LEU A 18 9.43 -39.28 -28.96
C LEU A 18 9.95 -37.87 -28.64
N GLY A 19 10.54 -37.20 -29.63
CA GLY A 19 11.00 -35.79 -29.45
C GLY A 19 9.87 -34.83 -29.07
N ILE A 20 8.70 -34.97 -29.73
CA ILE A 20 7.50 -34.16 -29.41
C ILE A 20 7.03 -34.45 -27.95
N SER A 21 6.90 -35.75 -27.60
CA SER A 21 6.46 -36.11 -26.25
C SER A 21 7.44 -35.66 -25.16
N THR A 22 8.74 -35.69 -25.42
CA THR A 22 9.77 -35.22 -24.51
C THR A 22 9.69 -33.69 -24.33
N ALA A 23 9.49 -32.94 -25.44
CA ALA A 23 9.33 -31.49 -25.37
C ALA A 23 8.05 -31.11 -24.59
N GLN A 24 6.95 -31.82 -24.77
CA GLN A 24 5.71 -31.62 -24.01
C GLN A 24 5.90 -31.94 -22.52
N LEU A 25 6.61 -33.04 -22.21
CA LEU A 25 6.95 -33.41 -20.82
C LEU A 25 7.76 -32.31 -20.13
N GLN A 26 8.78 -31.78 -20.80
CA GLN A 26 9.58 -30.65 -20.28
C GLN A 26 8.73 -29.41 -20.06
N GLY A 27 7.77 -29.11 -20.94
CA GLY A 27 6.81 -28.02 -20.77
C GLY A 27 5.94 -28.21 -19.52
N SER A 28 5.39 -29.42 -19.34
CA SER A 28 4.59 -29.74 -18.13
C SER A 28 5.41 -29.64 -16.85
N VAL A 29 6.67 -30.10 -16.86
CA VAL A 29 7.59 -29.94 -15.71
C VAL A 29 7.81 -28.47 -15.38
N ALA A 30 8.05 -27.63 -16.38
CA ALA A 30 8.28 -26.21 -16.17
C ALA A 30 7.05 -25.51 -15.57
N ARG A 31 5.83 -25.83 -16.04
CA ARG A 31 4.57 -25.29 -15.51
C ARG A 31 4.26 -25.77 -14.10
N LEU A 32 4.42 -27.06 -13.83
CA LEU A 32 4.24 -27.62 -12.49
C LEU A 32 5.24 -27.05 -11.49
N SER A 33 6.50 -26.83 -11.90
CA SER A 33 7.54 -26.28 -11.06
C SER A 33 7.33 -24.79 -10.75
N SER A 34 6.80 -24.02 -11.71
CA SER A 34 6.54 -22.59 -11.53
C SER A 34 5.15 -22.29 -10.96
N GLY A 35 4.19 -23.21 -11.06
CA GLY A 35 2.78 -22.97 -10.79
C GLY A 35 2.08 -22.11 -11.85
N LEU A 36 2.77 -21.76 -12.93
CA LEU A 36 2.29 -20.81 -13.93
C LEU A 36 1.99 -21.52 -15.27
N ARG A 37 0.86 -21.20 -15.88
CA ARG A 37 0.47 -21.64 -17.21
C ARG A 37 1.31 -20.97 -18.31
N ILE A 38 1.59 -19.66 -18.13
CA ILE A 38 2.39 -18.85 -19.04
C ILE A 38 3.77 -18.64 -18.40
N THR A 39 4.77 -19.37 -18.87
CA THR A 39 6.15 -19.30 -18.39
C THR A 39 7.05 -18.49 -19.31
N LYS A 40 6.73 -18.44 -20.61
CA LYS A 40 7.52 -17.79 -21.67
C LYS A 40 6.60 -16.99 -22.59
N ALA A 41 7.16 -15.97 -23.23
CA ALA A 41 6.43 -15.17 -24.23
C ALA A 41 5.92 -16.00 -25.43
N SER A 42 6.55 -17.15 -25.71
CA SER A 42 6.12 -18.09 -26.75
C SER A 42 4.86 -18.87 -26.39
N ASP A 43 4.51 -18.98 -25.09
CA ASP A 43 3.32 -19.69 -24.64
C ASP A 43 2.04 -18.87 -24.92
N ASP A 44 2.08 -17.59 -24.58
CA ASP A 44 1.01 -16.60 -24.84
C ASP A 44 1.57 -15.18 -24.67
N ALA A 45 1.90 -14.51 -25.76
CA ALA A 45 2.47 -13.16 -25.73
C ALA A 45 1.46 -12.10 -25.23
N ALA A 46 0.18 -12.26 -25.59
CA ALA A 46 -0.88 -11.34 -25.18
C ALA A 46 -1.20 -11.51 -23.69
N GLY A 47 -1.38 -12.74 -23.23
CA GLY A 47 -1.63 -13.06 -21.82
C GLY A 47 -0.46 -12.64 -20.93
N LEU A 48 0.77 -12.84 -21.39
CA LEU A 48 1.96 -12.37 -20.67
C LEU A 48 1.96 -10.84 -20.54
N GLY A 49 1.72 -10.11 -21.62
CA GLY A 49 1.67 -8.64 -21.59
C GLY A 49 0.60 -8.10 -20.62
N ILE A 50 -0.61 -8.69 -20.63
CA ILE A 50 -1.68 -8.33 -19.72
C ILE A 50 -1.28 -8.67 -18.27
N SER A 51 -0.75 -9.87 -18.01
CA SER A 51 -0.37 -10.29 -16.66
C SER A 51 0.74 -9.42 -16.06
N GLU A 52 1.72 -8.99 -16.86
CA GLU A 52 2.77 -8.09 -16.39
C GLU A 52 2.22 -6.68 -16.05
N THR A 53 1.24 -6.18 -16.80
CA THR A 53 0.56 -4.91 -16.46
C THR A 53 -0.26 -5.04 -15.17
N LEU A 54 -1.00 -6.15 -14.97
CA LEU A 54 -1.74 -6.42 -13.74
C LEU A 54 -0.80 -6.56 -12.54
N ARG A 55 0.33 -7.24 -12.68
CA ARG A 55 1.35 -7.34 -11.62
C ARG A 55 1.97 -6.00 -11.27
N ALA A 56 2.19 -5.13 -12.24
CA ALA A 56 2.63 -3.76 -11.98
C ALA A 56 1.56 -2.97 -11.20
N GLN A 57 0.27 -3.13 -11.56
CA GLN A 57 -0.84 -2.53 -10.82
C GLN A 57 -0.94 -3.04 -9.38
N ILE A 58 -0.84 -4.36 -9.16
CA ILE A 58 -0.83 -4.96 -7.81
C ILE A 58 0.28 -4.34 -6.94
N ARG A 59 1.50 -4.22 -7.50
CA ARG A 59 2.61 -3.58 -6.78
C ARG A 59 2.34 -2.11 -6.45
N SER A 60 1.75 -1.38 -7.40
CA SER A 60 1.38 0.03 -7.20
C SER A 60 0.28 0.19 -6.17
N ILE A 61 -0.75 -0.67 -6.19
CA ILE A 61 -1.83 -0.68 -5.19
C ILE A 61 -1.25 -0.96 -3.79
N ASN A 62 -0.40 -1.96 -3.65
CA ASN A 62 0.24 -2.27 -2.37
C ASN A 62 1.12 -1.11 -1.86
N GLN A 63 1.75 -0.34 -2.76
CA GLN A 63 2.48 0.87 -2.35
C GLN A 63 1.51 1.98 -1.93
N ALA A 64 0.41 2.18 -2.64
CA ALA A 64 -0.62 3.16 -2.28
C ALA A 64 -1.24 2.86 -0.90
N VAL A 65 -1.48 1.58 -0.58
CA VAL A 65 -1.93 1.16 0.76
C VAL A 65 -0.90 1.52 1.83
N ARG A 66 0.40 1.27 1.58
CA ARG A 66 1.46 1.69 2.54
C ARG A 66 1.50 3.19 2.70
N ASN A 67 1.48 3.96 1.62
CA ASN A 67 1.46 5.43 1.67
C ASN A 67 0.24 5.96 2.45
N SER A 68 -0.91 5.30 2.29
CA SER A 68 -2.14 5.65 3.02
C SER A 68 -1.98 5.40 4.53
N ASN A 69 -1.39 4.27 4.93
CA ASN A 69 -1.11 3.96 6.34
C ASN A 69 -0.08 4.93 6.95
N ASP A 70 0.92 5.35 6.19
CA ASP A 70 1.86 6.39 6.60
C ASP A 70 1.13 7.72 6.81
N GLY A 71 0.17 8.03 5.93
CA GLY A 71 -0.70 9.19 6.06
C GLY A 71 -1.58 9.15 7.31
N ILE A 72 -2.16 8.00 7.64
CA ILE A 72 -2.93 7.82 8.88
C ILE A 72 -2.03 8.05 10.10
N SER A 73 -0.82 7.50 10.09
CA SER A 73 0.15 7.66 11.17
C SER A 73 0.54 9.13 11.38
N LEU A 74 0.74 9.86 10.30
CA LEU A 74 1.01 11.30 10.32
C LEU A 74 -0.18 12.07 10.94
N LEU A 75 -1.41 11.77 10.51
CA LEU A 75 -2.61 12.41 11.02
C LEU A 75 -2.85 12.10 12.50
N GLN A 76 -2.51 10.90 12.97
CA GLN A 76 -2.59 10.54 14.39
C GLN A 76 -1.61 11.34 15.25
N ILE A 77 -0.39 11.60 14.75
CA ILE A 77 0.58 12.45 15.43
C ILE A 77 0.07 13.89 15.51
N ALA A 78 -0.49 14.41 14.41
CA ALA A 78 -1.07 15.75 14.38
C ALA A 78 -2.26 15.86 15.34
N ASP A 79 -3.17 14.87 15.38
CA ASP A 79 -4.29 14.87 16.33
C ASP A 79 -3.84 14.81 17.79
N GLY A 80 -2.81 13.98 18.09
CA GLY A 80 -2.23 13.89 19.42
C GLY A 80 -1.64 15.23 19.90
N GLY A 81 -0.90 15.93 19.03
CA GLY A 81 -0.40 17.29 19.31
C GLY A 81 -1.53 18.29 19.53
N ALA A 82 -2.55 18.29 18.65
CA ALA A 82 -3.71 19.15 18.75
C ALA A 82 -4.54 18.87 20.02
N ALA A 83 -4.67 17.61 20.44
CA ALA A 83 -5.35 17.24 21.68
C ALA A 83 -4.62 17.79 22.92
N ASN A 84 -3.28 17.72 22.94
CA ASN A 84 -2.47 18.30 24.03
C ASN A 84 -2.64 19.83 24.08
N ILE A 85 -2.62 20.52 22.93
CA ILE A 85 -2.87 21.97 22.86
C ILE A 85 -4.28 22.28 23.40
N GLY A 86 -5.29 21.48 23.04
CA GLY A 86 -6.65 21.61 23.58
C GLY A 86 -6.71 21.51 25.10
N GLY A 87 -5.97 20.59 25.70
CA GLY A 87 -5.84 20.48 27.16
C GLY A 87 -5.19 21.69 27.80
N LEU A 88 -4.14 22.25 27.18
CA LEU A 88 -3.51 23.48 27.64
C LEU A 88 -4.44 24.70 27.54
N LEU A 89 -5.21 24.81 26.46
CA LEU A 89 -6.22 25.87 26.29
C LEU A 89 -7.30 25.81 27.38
N ALA A 90 -7.76 24.59 27.70
CA ALA A 90 -8.70 24.44 28.83
C ALA A 90 -8.11 24.91 30.13
N ARG A 91 -6.82 24.66 30.43
CA ARG A 91 -6.12 25.17 31.60
C ARG A 91 -5.94 26.67 31.56
N LEU A 92 -5.59 27.24 30.40
CA LEU A 92 -5.52 28.72 30.23
C LEU A 92 -6.87 29.37 30.48
N ARG A 93 -7.99 28.73 30.11
CA ARG A 93 -9.34 29.22 30.38
C ARG A 93 -9.66 29.22 31.85
N GLU A 94 -9.28 28.20 32.61
CA GLU A 94 -9.42 28.15 34.06
C GLU A 94 -8.67 29.31 34.75
N LEU A 95 -7.40 29.55 34.33
CA LEU A 95 -6.60 30.63 34.88
C LEU A 95 -7.20 32.02 34.56
N ALA A 96 -7.71 32.19 33.33
CA ALA A 96 -8.37 33.44 32.94
C ALA A 96 -9.65 33.66 33.74
N GLU A 97 -10.47 32.62 33.96
CA GLU A 97 -11.68 32.70 34.76
C GLU A 97 -11.35 33.03 36.24
N GLN A 98 -10.31 32.40 36.80
CA GLN A 98 -9.83 32.68 38.12
C GLN A 98 -9.33 34.13 38.24
N SER A 99 -8.55 34.63 37.28
CA SER A 99 -8.05 36.02 37.30
C SER A 99 -9.14 37.05 37.05
N ALA A 100 -10.23 36.71 36.34
CA ALA A 100 -11.39 37.59 36.15
C ALA A 100 -12.14 37.87 37.46
N SER A 101 -12.01 37.01 38.50
CA SER A 101 -12.67 37.17 39.77
C SER A 101 -12.25 38.47 40.48
N GLY A 102 -13.23 39.23 40.93
CA GLY A 102 -13.03 40.52 41.61
C GLY A 102 -12.39 40.45 43.01
N ILE A 103 -12.23 39.24 43.57
CA ILE A 103 -11.68 39.04 44.93
C ILE A 103 -10.15 38.93 44.97
N LEU A 104 -9.49 38.80 43.81
CA LEU A 104 -8.03 38.66 43.72
C LEU A 104 -7.33 40.03 43.67
N GLY A 105 -6.20 40.14 44.38
CA GLY A 105 -5.30 41.28 44.30
C GLY A 105 -4.39 41.26 43.07
N SER A 106 -3.62 42.31 42.89
CA SER A 106 -2.68 42.42 41.76
C SER A 106 -1.54 41.40 41.82
N ASN A 107 -1.08 41.06 43.03
CA ASN A 107 0.01 40.10 43.23
C ASN A 107 -0.43 38.66 42.84
N GLU A 108 -1.61 38.27 43.28
CA GLU A 108 -2.18 36.95 42.95
C GLU A 108 -2.41 36.81 41.45
N ARG A 109 -2.92 37.83 40.77
CA ARG A 109 -3.04 37.86 39.32
C ARG A 109 -1.71 37.78 38.61
N SER A 110 -0.66 38.38 39.16
CA SER A 110 0.70 38.27 38.59
C SER A 110 1.22 36.85 38.63
N PHE A 111 0.92 36.06 39.67
CA PHE A 111 1.28 34.64 39.70
C PHE A 111 0.49 33.82 38.65
N LEU A 112 -0.81 34.07 38.50
CA LEU A 112 -1.63 33.44 37.48
C LEU A 112 -1.14 33.80 36.09
N ASP A 113 -0.73 35.06 35.86
CA ASP A 113 -0.19 35.49 34.56
C ASP A 113 1.14 34.80 34.21
N GLN A 114 2.01 34.56 35.21
CA GLN A 114 3.24 33.78 35.00
C GLN A 114 2.95 32.36 34.57
N GLU A 115 2.00 31.65 35.20
CA GLU A 115 1.56 30.31 34.77
C GLU A 115 0.93 30.38 33.37
N PHE A 116 0.09 31.38 33.10
CA PHE A 116 -0.55 31.60 31.81
C PHE A 116 0.48 31.75 30.66
N VAL A 117 1.51 32.58 30.88
CA VAL A 117 2.60 32.79 29.91
C VAL A 117 3.39 31.49 29.68
N ALA A 118 3.67 30.74 30.76
CA ALA A 118 4.38 29.47 30.65
C ALA A 118 3.58 28.42 29.82
N LEU A 119 2.28 28.29 30.09
CA LEU A 119 1.41 27.39 29.32
C LEU A 119 1.27 27.82 27.86
N ARG A 120 1.19 29.11 27.58
CA ARG A 120 1.19 29.66 26.23
C ARG A 120 2.48 29.30 25.47
N SER A 121 3.65 29.46 26.14
CA SER A 121 4.93 29.06 25.57
C SER A 121 5.01 27.54 25.29
N GLU A 122 4.35 26.74 26.11
CA GLU A 122 4.26 25.29 25.88
C GLU A 122 3.40 24.92 24.67
N ILE A 123 2.33 25.71 24.37
CA ILE A 123 1.57 25.53 23.10
C ILE A 123 2.50 25.76 21.92
N ASP A 124 3.29 26.84 21.90
CA ASP A 124 4.25 27.09 20.82
C ASP A 124 5.29 25.97 20.71
N ARG A 125 5.76 25.45 21.85
CA ARG A 125 6.71 24.35 21.86
C ARG A 125 6.08 23.08 21.26
N ILE A 126 4.86 22.71 21.66
CA ILE A 126 4.16 21.52 21.12
C ILE A 126 3.93 21.69 19.63
N SER A 127 3.46 22.85 19.19
CA SER A 127 3.27 23.13 17.76
C SER A 127 4.57 22.96 16.97
N ALA A 128 5.70 23.44 17.52
CA ALA A 128 7.00 23.39 16.88
C ALA A 128 7.65 22.00 16.87
N VAL A 129 7.39 21.15 17.88
CA VAL A 129 7.99 19.80 17.97
C VAL A 129 7.13 18.71 17.37
N THR A 130 5.85 18.97 17.08
CA THR A 130 4.97 17.99 16.44
C THR A 130 5.33 17.89 14.98
N GLU A 131 6.09 16.84 14.66
CA GLU A 131 6.60 16.59 13.31
C GLU A 131 6.53 15.11 12.95
N PHE A 132 6.48 14.83 11.65
CA PHE A 132 6.61 13.50 11.07
C PHE A 132 7.68 13.54 9.99
N ASN A 133 8.72 12.73 10.14
CA ASN A 133 9.86 12.66 9.20
C ASN A 133 10.45 14.05 8.87
N GLY A 134 10.57 14.92 9.87
CA GLY A 134 11.12 16.30 9.70
C GLY A 134 10.14 17.33 9.14
N VAL A 135 8.91 16.92 8.80
CA VAL A 135 7.85 17.83 8.35
C VAL A 135 7.02 18.26 9.56
N LYS A 136 6.97 19.57 9.81
CA LYS A 136 6.13 20.14 10.88
C LYS A 136 4.65 20.02 10.51
N LEU A 137 3.83 19.62 11.48
CA LEU A 137 2.42 19.35 11.23
C LEU A 137 1.47 20.41 11.77
N LEU A 138 1.88 21.13 12.81
CA LEU A 138 1.06 22.10 13.53
C LEU A 138 1.67 23.52 13.54
N SER A 139 2.76 23.75 12.83
CA SER A 139 3.41 25.07 12.70
C SER A 139 3.57 25.46 11.23
N GLY A 140 3.21 26.71 10.89
CA GLY A 140 2.99 27.24 9.55
C GLY A 140 4.15 27.30 8.56
N THR A 141 5.24 26.60 8.79
CA THR A 141 6.42 26.68 7.92
C THR A 141 6.62 25.45 7.03
N GLY A 142 5.56 24.70 6.66
CA GLY A 142 5.78 23.54 5.80
C GLY A 142 4.59 22.64 5.49
N ASN A 143 3.40 22.93 6.00
CA ASN A 143 2.23 22.05 5.92
C ASN A 143 1.12 22.52 4.97
N ASP A 144 1.34 23.61 4.21
CA ASP A 144 0.31 24.19 3.33
C ASP A 144 -0.16 23.29 2.17
N SER A 145 0.52 22.19 1.89
CA SER A 145 0.07 21.24 0.85
C SER A 145 0.83 19.91 0.90
N LEU A 146 0.78 19.23 2.04
CA LEU A 146 1.27 17.85 2.07
C LEU A 146 0.33 16.96 1.26
N SER A 147 0.82 16.33 0.20
CA SER A 147 0.01 15.44 -0.64
C SER A 147 0.47 13.99 -0.50
N ILE A 148 -0.50 13.09 -0.33
CA ILE A 148 -0.27 11.65 -0.25
C ILE A 148 -0.84 11.00 -1.50
N GLN A 149 -0.06 10.14 -2.14
CA GLN A 149 -0.52 9.31 -3.24
C GLN A 149 -1.28 8.11 -2.65
N ILE A 150 -2.61 8.17 -2.71
CA ILE A 150 -3.55 7.16 -2.21
C ILE A 150 -4.13 6.28 -3.30
N GLY A 151 -3.79 6.52 -4.55
CA GLY A 151 -4.20 5.72 -5.71
C GLY A 151 -3.00 5.19 -6.47
N PHE A 152 -3.26 4.31 -7.44
CA PHE A 152 -2.22 3.63 -8.22
C PHE A 152 -2.01 4.20 -9.62
N ARG A 153 -2.73 5.27 -9.98
CA ARG A 153 -2.63 5.94 -11.28
C ARG A 153 -2.03 7.35 -11.11
N SER A 154 -1.56 7.92 -12.21
CA SER A 154 -1.12 9.31 -12.28
C SER A 154 -2.30 10.24 -12.56
N SER A 155 -3.23 10.35 -11.61
CA SER A 155 -4.41 11.22 -11.70
C SER A 155 -4.49 12.11 -10.47
N ALA A 156 -5.03 13.33 -10.63
CA ALA A 156 -5.29 14.21 -9.49
C ALA A 156 -6.23 13.59 -8.45
N ASN A 157 -7.09 12.64 -8.86
CA ASN A 157 -7.99 11.93 -7.96
C ASN A 157 -7.27 10.84 -7.13
N ASP A 158 -6.07 10.47 -7.52
CA ASP A 158 -5.24 9.47 -6.82
C ASP A 158 -4.34 10.10 -5.75
N THR A 159 -4.36 11.43 -5.63
CA THR A 159 -3.65 12.18 -4.59
C THR A 159 -4.63 12.79 -3.61
N LEU A 160 -4.32 12.71 -2.33
CA LEU A 160 -5.04 13.41 -1.27
C LEU A 160 -4.15 14.49 -0.69
N THR A 161 -4.60 15.74 -0.80
CA THR A 161 -3.94 16.87 -0.16
C THR A 161 -4.39 16.94 1.30
N LEU A 162 -3.44 16.93 2.22
CA LEU A 162 -3.65 17.13 3.63
C LEU A 162 -3.50 18.62 3.94
N SER A 163 -4.59 19.29 4.22
CA SER A 163 -4.58 20.66 4.74
C SER A 163 -4.63 20.59 6.27
N LEU A 164 -3.48 20.74 6.91
CA LEU A 164 -3.38 20.82 8.36
C LEU A 164 -3.40 22.29 8.77
N ASN A 165 -4.07 22.59 9.88
CA ASN A 165 -4.15 23.94 10.38
C ASN A 165 -3.00 24.19 11.38
N ASP A 166 -2.39 25.37 11.28
CA ASP A 166 -1.43 25.83 12.26
C ASP A 166 -2.10 26.10 13.62
N LEU A 167 -1.48 25.63 14.67
CA LEU A 167 -1.98 25.74 16.03
C LEU A 167 -0.96 26.44 16.97
N ASP A 168 -0.13 27.33 16.43
CA ASP A 168 0.74 28.18 17.20
C ASP A 168 -0.06 29.33 17.86
N THR A 169 0.51 29.97 18.85
CA THR A 169 -0.15 31.08 19.57
C THR A 169 -0.46 32.27 18.67
N SER A 170 0.28 32.44 17.56
CA SER A 170 0.06 33.50 16.59
C SER A 170 -1.25 33.28 15.84
N ARG A 171 -1.45 32.07 15.33
CA ARG A 171 -2.67 31.67 14.61
C ARG A 171 -3.88 31.56 15.52
N LEU A 172 -3.66 31.18 16.79
CA LEU A 172 -4.71 31.13 17.79
C LEU A 172 -5.03 32.49 18.39
N SER A 173 -4.38 33.58 17.93
CA SER A 173 -4.55 34.95 18.43
C SER A 173 -4.29 35.10 19.94
N LEU A 174 -3.34 34.31 20.47
CA LEU A 174 -3.00 34.30 21.90
C LEU A 174 -1.68 35.02 22.22
N THR A 175 -0.91 35.47 21.21
CA THR A 175 0.46 36.00 21.39
C THR A 175 0.53 37.17 22.39
N SER A 176 -0.43 38.08 22.42
CA SER A 176 -0.46 39.24 23.28
C SER A 176 -1.45 39.14 24.45
N VAL A 177 -2.10 37.97 24.58
CA VAL A 177 -3.11 37.75 25.62
C VAL A 177 -2.41 37.57 26.97
N ASN A 178 -2.91 38.27 28.03
CA ASN A 178 -2.45 38.16 29.38
C ASN A 178 -3.64 38.22 30.35
N VAL A 179 -3.41 37.85 31.61
CA VAL A 179 -4.44 37.82 32.65
C VAL A 179 -4.07 38.67 33.88
N SER A 180 -3.17 39.64 33.69
CA SER A 180 -2.64 40.50 34.75
C SER A 180 -3.69 41.43 35.39
N THR A 181 -4.82 41.69 34.70
CA THR A 181 -5.96 42.48 35.17
C THR A 181 -7.26 41.76 34.94
N SER A 182 -8.31 42.06 35.72
CA SER A 182 -9.65 41.47 35.51
C SER A 182 -10.22 41.77 34.11
N ALA A 183 -10.00 42.98 33.60
CA ALA A 183 -10.44 43.35 32.23
C ALA A 183 -9.72 42.54 31.14
N ASN A 184 -8.40 42.35 31.29
CA ASN A 184 -7.62 41.53 30.36
C ASN A 184 -8.05 40.06 30.43
N ALA A 185 -8.32 39.55 31.66
CA ALA A 185 -8.77 38.18 31.86
C ALA A 185 -10.13 37.92 31.19
N LEU A 186 -11.08 38.85 31.24
CA LEU A 186 -12.35 38.76 30.52
C LEU A 186 -12.16 38.76 29.00
N SER A 187 -11.24 39.58 28.48
CA SER A 187 -10.89 39.57 27.05
C SER A 187 -10.17 38.27 26.66
N ALA A 188 -9.31 37.73 27.54
CA ALA A 188 -8.61 36.47 27.34
C ALA A 188 -9.56 35.30 27.20
N LEU A 189 -10.67 35.24 27.97
CA LEU A 189 -11.67 34.19 27.85
C LEU A 189 -12.25 34.10 26.42
N SER A 190 -12.59 35.23 25.82
CA SER A 190 -13.14 35.26 24.47
C SER A 190 -12.11 34.74 23.40
N ASN A 191 -10.84 35.14 23.57
CA ASN A 191 -9.77 34.71 22.68
C ASN A 191 -9.50 33.19 22.84
N ILE A 192 -9.50 32.69 24.08
CA ILE A 192 -9.30 31.26 24.38
C ILE A 192 -10.46 30.44 23.87
N ASP A 193 -11.72 30.88 24.01
CA ASP A 193 -12.89 30.17 23.47
C ASP A 193 -12.83 30.08 21.93
N SER A 194 -12.32 31.13 21.27
CA SER A 194 -12.07 31.13 19.82
C SER A 194 -10.94 30.14 19.46
N ALA A 195 -9.87 30.10 20.26
CA ALA A 195 -8.76 29.17 20.07
C ALA A 195 -9.20 27.71 20.26
N ILE A 196 -10.02 27.42 21.27
CA ILE A 196 -10.60 26.08 21.49
C ILE A 196 -11.44 25.66 20.30
N SER A 197 -12.25 26.56 19.74
CA SER A 197 -13.05 26.30 18.55
C SER A 197 -12.17 26.03 17.32
N ALA A 198 -11.07 26.75 17.17
CA ALA A 198 -10.10 26.55 16.10
C ALA A 198 -9.42 25.17 16.19
N VAL A 199 -8.99 24.77 17.40
CA VAL A 199 -8.40 23.44 17.65
C VAL A 199 -9.43 22.34 17.41
N ALA A 200 -10.67 22.50 17.85
CA ALA A 200 -11.75 21.54 17.60
C ALA A 200 -12.00 21.37 16.10
N SER A 201 -12.01 22.47 15.35
CA SER A 201 -12.18 22.43 13.88
C SER A 201 -10.99 21.77 13.18
N ALA A 202 -9.76 22.03 13.64
CA ALA A 202 -8.57 21.36 13.11
C ALA A 202 -8.62 19.85 13.34
N ARG A 203 -9.01 19.41 14.54
CA ARG A 203 -9.19 17.99 14.87
C ARG A 203 -10.31 17.34 14.06
N ALA A 204 -11.43 18.03 13.86
CA ALA A 204 -12.50 17.54 13.01
C ALA A 204 -12.05 17.35 11.56
N ASN A 205 -11.23 18.27 11.03
CA ASN A 205 -10.62 18.15 9.71
C ASN A 205 -9.69 16.92 9.63
N VAL A 206 -8.81 16.74 10.62
CA VAL A 206 -7.94 15.56 10.71
C VAL A 206 -8.76 14.27 10.72
N GLY A 207 -9.82 14.19 11.53
CA GLY A 207 -10.72 13.03 11.57
C GLY A 207 -11.42 12.75 10.22
N SER A 208 -11.83 13.82 9.52
CA SER A 208 -12.43 13.67 8.18
C SER A 208 -11.42 13.14 7.15
N LEU A 209 -10.17 13.59 7.21
CA LEU A 209 -9.08 13.11 6.36
C LEU A 209 -8.74 11.65 6.65
N GLN A 210 -8.71 11.23 7.91
CA GLN A 210 -8.52 9.82 8.30
C GLN A 210 -9.61 8.94 7.72
N ASN A 211 -10.89 9.30 7.89
CA ASN A 211 -12.00 8.55 7.32
C ASN A 211 -11.93 8.42 5.79
N ARG A 212 -11.45 9.47 5.11
CA ARG A 212 -11.26 9.45 3.65
C ARG A 212 -10.13 8.51 3.23
N ILE A 213 -9.03 8.48 3.98
CA ILE A 213 -7.92 7.57 3.73
C ILE A 213 -8.36 6.13 4.01
N ASP A 214 -9.08 5.86 5.10
CA ASP A 214 -9.59 4.53 5.42
C ASP A 214 -10.51 4.00 4.32
N ALA A 215 -11.42 4.84 3.81
CA ALA A 215 -12.27 4.47 2.69
C ALA A 215 -11.46 4.20 1.40
N ALA A 216 -10.38 4.96 1.16
CA ALA A 216 -9.49 4.72 0.03
C ALA A 216 -8.73 3.40 0.18
N VAL A 217 -8.23 3.07 1.38
CA VAL A 217 -7.56 1.79 1.68
C VAL A 217 -8.50 0.62 1.40
N GLN A 218 -9.74 0.66 1.91
CA GLN A 218 -10.72 -0.39 1.65
C GLN A 218 -10.98 -0.58 0.15
N ASN A 219 -11.12 0.51 -0.61
CA ASN A 219 -11.28 0.42 -2.06
C ASN A 219 -10.05 -0.16 -2.76
N LEU A 220 -8.84 0.17 -2.29
CA LEU A 220 -7.60 -0.37 -2.82
C LEU A 220 -7.46 -1.87 -2.53
N GLU A 221 -7.87 -2.33 -1.35
CA GLU A 221 -7.85 -3.75 -0.98
C GLU A 221 -8.79 -4.56 -1.86
N VAL A 222 -10.02 -4.08 -2.08
CA VAL A 222 -10.97 -4.71 -3.02
C VAL A 222 -10.42 -4.71 -4.45
N ALA A 223 -9.81 -3.61 -4.89
CA ALA A 223 -9.18 -3.53 -6.19
C ALA A 223 -8.02 -4.52 -6.32
N ASN A 224 -7.19 -4.64 -5.28
CA ASN A 224 -6.07 -5.58 -5.22
C ASN A 224 -6.54 -7.03 -5.35
N GLU A 225 -7.59 -7.40 -4.62
CA GLU A 225 -8.19 -8.73 -4.71
C GLU A 225 -8.69 -9.04 -6.12
N ASN A 226 -9.44 -8.13 -6.72
CA ASN A 226 -9.99 -8.32 -8.07
C ASN A 226 -8.89 -8.38 -9.14
N VAL A 227 -7.88 -7.53 -9.06
CA VAL A 227 -6.75 -7.52 -10.01
C VAL A 227 -5.90 -8.79 -9.83
N SER A 228 -5.67 -9.24 -8.59
CA SER A 228 -4.95 -10.49 -8.30
C SER A 228 -5.71 -11.70 -8.80
N ALA A 229 -7.03 -11.75 -8.61
CA ALA A 229 -7.88 -12.81 -9.14
C ALA A 229 -7.90 -12.81 -10.68
N ALA A 230 -7.82 -11.65 -11.32
CA ALA A 230 -7.73 -11.55 -12.77
C ALA A 230 -6.35 -12.03 -13.28
N GLU A 231 -5.27 -11.67 -12.61
CA GLU A 231 -3.91 -12.12 -12.93
C GLU A 231 -3.79 -13.63 -12.78
N SER A 232 -4.29 -14.21 -11.69
CA SER A 232 -4.32 -15.65 -11.44
C SER A 232 -5.03 -16.41 -12.55
N ARG A 233 -6.21 -15.98 -12.99
CA ARG A 233 -6.94 -16.60 -14.10
C ARG A 233 -6.17 -16.60 -15.42
N ILE A 234 -5.31 -15.61 -15.63
CA ILE A 234 -4.49 -15.51 -16.85
C ILE A 234 -3.25 -16.38 -16.75
N ARG A 235 -2.56 -16.34 -15.61
CA ARG A 235 -1.19 -16.83 -15.49
C ARG A 235 -1.04 -18.14 -14.74
N ASP A 236 -1.93 -18.44 -13.77
CA ASP A 236 -1.78 -19.64 -12.95
C ASP A 236 -2.15 -20.91 -13.70
N ALA A 237 -1.44 -21.98 -13.38
CA ALA A 237 -1.69 -23.30 -13.94
C ALA A 237 -2.71 -24.08 -13.07
N ASP A 238 -3.63 -24.76 -13.73
CA ASP A 238 -4.42 -25.82 -13.10
C ASP A 238 -3.50 -27.02 -12.85
N ILE A 239 -3.11 -27.21 -11.61
CA ILE A 239 -2.18 -28.26 -11.20
C ILE A 239 -2.75 -29.66 -11.48
N ALA A 240 -4.06 -29.86 -11.30
CA ALA A 240 -4.68 -31.16 -11.55
C ALA A 240 -4.62 -31.53 -13.03
N PHE A 241 -4.96 -30.57 -13.88
CA PHE A 241 -4.90 -30.76 -15.35
C PHE A 241 -3.45 -30.96 -15.83
N GLU A 242 -2.50 -30.15 -15.35
CA GLU A 242 -1.10 -30.23 -15.77
C GLU A 242 -0.43 -31.52 -15.27
N THR A 243 -0.80 -32.02 -14.07
CA THR A 243 -0.34 -33.32 -13.57
C THR A 243 -0.84 -34.48 -14.43
N ALA A 244 -2.08 -34.43 -14.91
CA ALA A 244 -2.61 -35.43 -15.85
C ALA A 244 -1.86 -35.40 -17.20
N LEU A 245 -1.54 -34.21 -17.72
CA LEU A 245 -0.72 -34.04 -18.92
C LEU A 245 0.72 -34.56 -18.70
N PHE A 246 1.34 -34.25 -17.58
CA PHE A 246 2.66 -34.74 -17.20
C PHE A 246 2.70 -36.27 -17.19
N THR A 247 1.75 -36.90 -16.49
CA THR A 247 1.67 -38.37 -16.40
C THR A 247 1.46 -39.00 -17.80
N ARG A 248 0.56 -38.43 -18.62
CA ARG A 248 0.36 -38.87 -19.99
C ARG A 248 1.64 -38.80 -20.81
N ASN A 249 2.33 -37.69 -20.79
CA ASN A 249 3.56 -37.48 -21.54
C ASN A 249 4.68 -38.40 -21.06
N GLN A 250 4.78 -38.65 -19.75
CA GLN A 250 5.73 -39.62 -19.20
C GLN A 250 5.47 -41.05 -19.72
N ILE A 251 4.20 -41.47 -19.77
CA ILE A 251 3.81 -42.75 -20.33
C ILE A 251 4.17 -42.80 -21.81
N LEU A 252 3.88 -41.71 -22.56
CA LEU A 252 4.18 -41.64 -24.01
C LEU A 252 5.69 -41.70 -24.29
N VAL A 253 6.52 -41.05 -23.44
CA VAL A 253 7.98 -41.15 -23.56
C VAL A 253 8.45 -42.58 -23.31
N SER A 254 7.95 -43.25 -22.24
CA SER A 254 8.30 -44.65 -21.94
C SER A 254 7.84 -45.60 -23.07
N ALA A 255 6.63 -45.42 -23.59
CA ALA A 255 6.12 -46.19 -24.74
C ALA A 255 6.92 -45.91 -26.01
N GLY A 256 7.23 -44.63 -26.27
CA GLY A 256 7.99 -44.19 -27.43
C GLY A 256 9.41 -44.78 -27.47
N THR A 257 10.09 -44.84 -26.32
CA THR A 257 11.41 -45.51 -26.25
C THR A 257 11.32 -47.00 -26.55
N SER A 258 10.27 -47.69 -26.06
CA SER A 258 10.02 -49.10 -26.36
C SER A 258 9.70 -49.33 -27.84
N ILE A 259 8.85 -48.48 -28.44
CA ILE A 259 8.52 -48.55 -29.88
C ILE A 259 9.75 -48.26 -30.73
N LEU A 260 10.60 -47.32 -30.33
CA LEU A 260 11.85 -47.01 -31.05
C LEU A 260 12.81 -48.21 -31.00
N ALA A 261 12.96 -48.87 -29.83
CA ALA A 261 13.74 -50.11 -29.75
C ALA A 261 13.20 -51.20 -30.68
N GLN A 262 11.86 -51.40 -30.71
CA GLN A 262 11.20 -52.35 -31.59
C GLN A 262 11.40 -51.98 -33.06
N ALA A 263 11.27 -50.71 -33.42
CA ALA A 263 11.46 -50.26 -34.82
C ALA A 263 12.90 -50.48 -35.32
N ASN A 264 13.88 -50.40 -34.42
CA ASN A 264 15.29 -50.63 -34.75
C ASN A 264 15.63 -52.14 -34.93
N THR A 265 14.85 -53.06 -34.37
CA THR A 265 15.07 -54.51 -34.53
C THR A 265 14.45 -55.04 -35.84
N LEU A 266 13.43 -54.38 -36.40
CA LEU A 266 12.75 -54.82 -37.65
C LEU A 266 13.70 -54.98 -38.85
N PRO A 267 14.63 -54.10 -39.18
CA PRO A 267 15.57 -54.26 -40.27
C PRO A 267 16.57 -55.41 -40.02
N GLN A 268 16.92 -55.68 -38.75
CA GLN A 268 17.84 -56.76 -38.39
C GLN A 268 17.22 -58.14 -38.63
N GLN A 269 15.91 -58.28 -38.32
CA GLN A 269 15.16 -59.49 -38.61
C GLN A 269 15.04 -59.71 -40.12
N ALA A 270 14.89 -58.67 -40.94
CA ALA A 270 14.88 -58.80 -42.40
C ALA A 270 16.25 -59.22 -42.92
N LEU A 271 17.36 -58.78 -42.39
CA LEU A 271 18.71 -59.18 -42.76
C LEU A 271 18.98 -60.66 -42.39
N SER A 272 18.45 -61.14 -41.25
CA SER A 272 18.62 -62.55 -40.83
C SER A 272 17.82 -63.55 -41.66
N LEU A 273 16.78 -63.06 -42.38
CA LEU A 273 16.03 -63.87 -43.35
C LEU A 273 16.71 -63.95 -44.72
N LEU A 274 17.70 -63.15 -45.01
CA LEU A 274 18.49 -63.09 -46.26
C LEU A 274 19.83 -63.80 -46.16
N GLN A 275 20.18 -64.27 -44.97
CA GLN A 275 21.34 -65.18 -44.68
C GLN A 275 20.87 -66.61 -44.58
#